data_20abd3864e14460a28f4ad3247fda6f9
#
_entry.id   20abd3864e14460a28f4ad3247fda6f9
#
_cell.length_a   1.000
_cell.length_b   1.000
_cell.length_c   1.000
_cell.angle_alpha   90.00
_cell.angle_beta   90.00
_cell.angle_gamma   90.00
#
_symmetry.space_group_name_H-M   'P 1'
#
loop_
_entity.id
_entity.type
_entity.pdbx_description
1 polymer ?
#
loop_
_entity_poly.entity_id
_entity_poly.type
_entity_poly.pdbx_seq_one_letter_code
_entity_poly.pdbx_strand_id
1 'polypeptide(L)'
;MDVSQYLEVFIDEADEHLQSLSDQIMVLEKEPENKRIQNNVKFMDTINEIFRAAHSLKGMAGTMGFKRMQRLTHDMENVFQEVRSDKIKVNSSMIDLLFKCLDAIEGYLNHIKESSDEGTE
;
A
#
# COMPACT_ATOMS: atom_id res chain seq x y z
N MET A 1 2.54 -15.42 -23.33
CA MET A 1 3.30 -14.36 -22.65
C MET A 1 4.40 -15.02 -21.82
N ASP A 2 5.64 -14.63 -21.99
CA ASP A 2 6.74 -15.19 -21.19
C ASP A 2 6.85 -14.48 -19.82
N VAL A 3 7.73 -14.99 -18.98
CA VAL A 3 7.89 -14.48 -17.60
C VAL A 3 8.29 -13.01 -17.59
N SER A 4 9.14 -12.58 -18.53
CA SER A 4 9.60 -11.19 -18.57
C SER A 4 8.47 -10.23 -18.92
N GLN A 5 7.52 -10.63 -19.75
CA GLN A 5 6.36 -9.82 -20.09
C GLN A 5 5.41 -9.70 -18.90
N TYR A 6 5.19 -10.77 -18.16
CA TYR A 6 4.40 -10.72 -16.92
C TYR A 6 5.06 -9.78 -15.90
N LEU A 7 6.37 -9.86 -15.79
CA LEU A 7 7.13 -9.04 -14.87
C LEU A 7 7.03 -7.55 -15.22
N GLU A 8 7.14 -7.21 -16.51
CA GLU A 8 6.98 -5.83 -16.96
C GLU A 8 5.60 -5.25 -16.63
N VAL A 9 4.54 -6.04 -16.86
CA VAL A 9 3.18 -5.64 -16.54
C VAL A 9 3.04 -5.46 -15.02
N PHE A 10 3.60 -6.38 -14.24
CA PHE A 10 3.58 -6.27 -12.79
C PHE A 10 4.25 -4.97 -12.33
N ILE A 11 5.44 -4.68 -12.85
CA ILE A 11 6.20 -3.48 -12.45
C ILE A 11 5.41 -2.22 -12.76
N ASP A 12 4.84 -2.12 -13.96
CA ASP A 12 4.08 -0.95 -14.36
C ASP A 12 2.85 -0.73 -13.48
N GLU A 13 2.09 -1.78 -13.23
CA GLU A 13 0.90 -1.70 -12.39
C GLU A 13 1.25 -1.46 -10.91
N ALA A 14 2.32 -2.09 -10.44
CA ALA A 14 2.78 -1.89 -9.06
C ALA A 14 3.23 -0.45 -8.84
N ASP A 15 3.94 0.16 -9.80
CA ASP A 15 4.31 1.57 -9.74
C ASP A 15 3.08 2.46 -9.60
N GLU A 16 2.04 2.20 -10.38
CA GLU A 16 0.79 2.98 -10.31
C GLU A 16 0.11 2.85 -8.95
N HIS A 17 0.01 1.64 -8.43
CA HIS A 17 -0.61 1.42 -7.11
C HIS A 17 0.23 2.00 -5.99
N LEU A 18 1.54 1.91 -6.08
CA LEU A 18 2.44 2.50 -5.08
C LEU A 18 2.31 4.03 -5.09
N GLN A 19 2.23 4.63 -6.27
CA GLN A 19 2.01 6.08 -6.38
C GLN A 19 0.67 6.48 -5.76
N SER A 20 -0.37 5.72 -6.02
CA SER A 20 -1.69 5.96 -5.43
C SER A 20 -1.63 5.87 -3.90
N LEU A 21 -0.97 4.83 -3.36
CA LEU A 21 -0.78 4.69 -1.91
C LEU A 21 -0.05 5.92 -1.33
N SER A 22 1.05 6.31 -1.95
CA SER A 22 1.85 7.45 -1.49
C SER A 22 1.01 8.72 -1.48
N ASP A 23 0.32 9.01 -2.56
CA ASP A 23 -0.51 10.22 -2.69
C ASP A 23 -1.60 10.24 -1.64
N GLN A 24 -2.29 9.12 -1.44
CA GLN A 24 -3.40 9.05 -0.50
C GLN A 24 -2.95 9.10 0.96
N ILE A 25 -1.80 8.51 1.29
CA ILE A 25 -1.24 8.62 2.65
C ILE A 25 -0.83 10.07 2.93
N MET A 26 -0.32 10.78 1.93
CA MET A 26 -0.02 12.22 2.07
C MET A 26 -1.29 13.04 2.30
N VAL A 27 -2.38 12.72 1.61
CA VAL A 27 -3.68 13.35 1.85
C VAL A 27 -4.14 13.08 3.28
N LEU A 28 -3.99 11.83 3.73
CA LEU A 28 -4.35 11.42 5.09
C LEU A 28 -3.56 12.20 6.13
N GLU A 29 -2.26 12.37 5.92
CA GLU A 29 -1.38 13.13 6.82
C GLU A 29 -1.84 14.57 6.97
N LYS A 30 -2.28 15.19 5.89
CA LYS A 30 -2.73 16.59 5.88
C LYS A 30 -4.11 16.79 6.50
N GLU A 31 -4.90 15.72 6.63
CA GLU A 31 -6.21 15.80 7.25
C GLU A 31 -6.03 16.04 8.76
N PRO A 32 -6.64 17.10 9.35
CA PRO A 32 -6.54 17.31 10.78
C PRO A 32 -7.06 16.10 11.57
N GLU A 33 -6.44 15.81 12.71
CA GLU A 33 -6.76 14.61 13.49
C GLU A 33 -8.26 14.54 13.83
N ASN A 34 -8.87 15.68 14.18
CA ASN A 34 -10.30 15.73 14.51
C ASN A 34 -11.20 15.52 13.30
N LYS A 35 -10.66 15.50 12.10
CA LYS A 35 -11.39 15.22 10.85
C LYS A 35 -11.18 13.77 10.36
N ARG A 36 -10.33 13.01 11.03
CA ARG A 36 -10.08 11.60 10.69
C ARG A 36 -11.13 10.73 11.34
N ILE A 37 -12.37 10.90 10.93
CA ILE A 37 -13.54 10.24 11.50
C ILE A 37 -14.45 9.69 10.41
N GLN A 38 -15.22 8.64 10.73
CA GLN A 38 -16.10 7.95 9.80
C GLN A 38 -17.11 8.88 9.14
N ASN A 39 -17.53 9.92 9.85
CA ASN A 39 -18.51 10.88 9.41
C ASN A 39 -17.96 11.85 8.33
N ASN A 40 -16.64 11.88 8.14
CA ASN A 40 -16.00 12.73 7.13
C ASN A 40 -15.86 11.95 5.83
N VAL A 41 -16.64 12.32 4.81
CA VAL A 41 -16.66 11.64 3.51
C VAL A 41 -15.28 11.65 2.86
N LYS A 42 -14.58 12.79 2.90
CA LYS A 42 -13.24 12.89 2.33
C LYS A 42 -12.26 11.92 2.99
N PHE A 43 -12.30 11.82 4.33
CA PHE A 43 -11.47 10.88 5.06
C PHE A 43 -11.77 9.44 4.66
N MET A 44 -13.05 9.07 4.60
CA MET A 44 -13.44 7.72 4.24
C MET A 44 -13.11 7.38 2.79
N ASP A 45 -13.21 8.32 1.87
CA ASP A 45 -12.80 8.12 0.49
C ASP A 45 -11.29 7.84 0.40
N THR A 46 -10.50 8.59 1.16
CA THR A 46 -9.04 8.38 1.24
C THR A 46 -8.72 6.99 1.79
N ILE A 47 -9.36 6.60 2.89
CA ILE A 47 -9.17 5.27 3.50
C ILE A 47 -9.54 4.16 2.49
N ASN A 48 -10.63 4.32 1.79
CA ASN A 48 -11.06 3.33 0.79
C ASN A 48 -10.08 3.22 -0.37
N GLU A 49 -9.52 4.33 -0.85
CA GLU A 49 -8.51 4.32 -1.90
C GLU A 49 -7.23 3.61 -1.46
N ILE A 50 -6.78 3.87 -0.23
CA ILE A 50 -5.60 3.20 0.34
C ILE A 50 -5.87 1.70 0.44
N PHE A 51 -7.04 1.32 0.95
CA PHE A 51 -7.43 -0.08 1.07
C PHE A 51 -7.41 -0.77 -0.30
N ARG A 52 -7.99 -0.17 -1.32
CA ARG A 52 -8.02 -0.74 -2.67
C ARG A 52 -6.64 -0.90 -3.28
N ALA A 53 -5.77 0.11 -3.12
CA ALA A 53 -4.42 0.04 -3.65
C ALA A 53 -3.60 -1.06 -2.96
N ALA A 54 -3.70 -1.16 -1.63
CA ALA A 54 -3.02 -2.22 -0.88
C ALA A 54 -3.54 -3.60 -1.28
N HIS A 55 -4.85 -3.74 -1.45
CA HIS A 55 -5.47 -5.00 -1.87
C HIS A 55 -4.97 -5.44 -3.25
N SER A 56 -4.91 -4.50 -4.20
CA SER A 56 -4.42 -4.78 -5.56
C SER A 56 -2.96 -5.21 -5.54
N LEU A 57 -2.11 -4.49 -4.81
CA LEU A 57 -0.69 -4.84 -4.67
C LEU A 57 -0.52 -6.22 -4.04
N LYS A 58 -1.29 -6.52 -3.00
CA LYS A 58 -1.26 -7.83 -2.35
C LYS A 58 -1.55 -8.95 -3.35
N GLY A 59 -2.62 -8.81 -4.12
CA GLY A 59 -3.01 -9.81 -5.11
C GLY A 59 -1.98 -10.00 -6.19
N MET A 60 -1.44 -8.90 -6.71
CA MET A 60 -0.41 -8.92 -7.75
C MET A 60 0.89 -9.57 -7.26
N ALA A 61 1.33 -9.18 -6.06
CA ALA A 61 2.55 -9.73 -5.46
C ALA A 61 2.38 -11.24 -5.19
N GLY A 62 1.20 -11.64 -4.72
CA GLY A 62 0.89 -13.05 -4.50
C GLY A 62 0.95 -13.87 -5.77
N THR A 63 0.38 -13.37 -6.87
CA THR A 63 0.41 -14.04 -8.17
C THR A 63 1.84 -14.22 -8.67
N MET A 64 2.70 -13.24 -8.46
CA MET A 64 4.10 -13.28 -8.89
C MET A 64 5.03 -14.03 -7.91
N GLY A 65 4.53 -14.41 -6.73
CA GLY A 65 5.33 -15.10 -5.73
C GLY A 65 6.24 -14.19 -4.91
N PHE A 66 5.99 -12.89 -4.89
CA PHE A 66 6.74 -11.93 -4.09
C PHE A 66 6.17 -11.87 -2.67
N LYS A 67 6.61 -12.81 -1.84
CA LYS A 67 6.00 -13.08 -0.53
C LYS A 67 6.14 -11.95 0.47
N ARG A 68 7.24 -11.22 0.45
CA ARG A 68 7.45 -10.09 1.37
C ARG A 68 6.53 -8.94 1.05
N MET A 69 6.44 -8.57 -0.23
CA MET A 69 5.53 -7.53 -0.68
C MET A 69 4.08 -7.94 -0.39
N GLN A 70 3.74 -9.20 -0.65
CA GLN A 70 2.41 -9.74 -0.37
C GLN A 70 2.07 -9.61 1.11
N ARG A 71 2.99 -10.02 2.00
CA ARG A 71 2.77 -9.95 3.45
C ARG A 71 2.59 -8.53 3.93
N LEU A 72 3.48 -7.63 3.52
CA LEU A 72 3.42 -6.24 3.96
C LEU A 72 2.14 -5.56 3.50
N THR A 73 1.76 -5.73 2.23
CA THR A 73 0.54 -5.15 1.69
C THR A 73 -0.71 -5.77 2.30
N HIS A 74 -0.65 -7.06 2.65
CA HIS A 74 -1.73 -7.72 3.38
C HIS A 74 -1.90 -7.11 4.78
N ASP A 75 -0.80 -6.87 5.48
CA ASP A 75 -0.85 -6.23 6.80
C ASP A 75 -1.42 -4.82 6.71
N MET A 76 -1.03 -4.05 5.69
CA MET A 76 -1.61 -2.73 5.44
C MET A 76 -3.12 -2.81 5.18
N GLU A 77 -3.54 -3.76 4.35
CA GLU A 77 -4.96 -3.99 4.07
C GLU A 77 -5.73 -4.25 5.36
N ASN A 78 -5.18 -5.10 6.23
CA ASN A 78 -5.81 -5.44 7.51
C ASN A 78 -5.93 -4.20 8.41
N VAL A 79 -4.90 -3.37 8.48
CA VAL A 79 -4.94 -2.13 9.27
C VAL A 79 -6.06 -1.22 8.76
N PHE A 80 -6.14 -1.02 7.45
CA PHE A 80 -7.17 -0.16 6.88
C PHE A 80 -8.58 -0.76 6.97
N GLN A 81 -8.69 -2.08 6.99
CA GLN A 81 -9.97 -2.72 7.29
C GLN A 81 -10.44 -2.37 8.71
N GLU A 82 -9.53 -2.38 9.68
CA GLU A 82 -9.84 -1.99 11.05
C GLU A 82 -10.19 -0.50 11.15
N VAL A 83 -9.52 0.35 10.39
CA VAL A 83 -9.87 1.78 10.32
C VAL A 83 -11.27 1.96 9.73
N ARG A 84 -11.59 1.25 8.65
CA ARG A 84 -12.91 1.31 8.01
C ARG A 84 -14.03 0.89 8.97
N SER A 85 -13.75 -0.09 9.81
CA SER A 85 -14.69 -0.62 10.80
C SER A 85 -14.72 0.20 12.10
N ASP A 86 -14.01 1.30 12.15
CA ASP A 86 -13.91 2.21 13.32
C ASP A 86 -13.36 1.51 14.57
N LYS A 87 -12.55 0.47 14.37
CA LYS A 87 -11.92 -0.26 15.49
C LYS A 87 -10.63 0.39 15.96
N ILE A 88 -9.91 1.06 15.03
CA ILE A 88 -8.70 1.80 15.35
C ILE A 88 -8.75 3.18 14.70
N LYS A 89 -8.08 4.14 15.33
CA LYS A 89 -8.01 5.52 14.88
C LYS A 89 -6.70 5.78 14.17
N VAL A 90 -6.73 6.68 13.19
CA VAL A 90 -5.52 7.10 12.49
C VAL A 90 -4.88 8.25 13.27
N ASN A 91 -3.70 7.99 13.82
CA ASN A 91 -2.91 8.98 14.55
C ASN A 91 -1.55 9.20 13.88
N SER A 92 -0.75 10.13 14.40
CA SER A 92 0.56 10.47 13.84
C SER A 92 1.52 9.28 13.81
N SER A 93 1.48 8.44 14.85
CA SER A 93 2.34 7.24 14.91
C SER A 93 2.01 6.26 13.80
N MET A 94 0.73 6.07 13.52
CA MET A 94 0.29 5.20 12.42
C MET A 94 0.76 5.77 11.08
N ILE A 95 0.62 7.07 10.86
CA ILE A 95 1.04 7.71 9.62
C ILE A 95 2.54 7.54 9.41
N ASP A 96 3.35 7.73 10.45
CA ASP A 96 4.80 7.51 10.37
C ASP A 96 5.11 6.06 9.98
N LEU A 97 4.40 5.11 10.57
CA LEU A 97 4.55 3.69 10.23
C LEU A 97 4.16 3.43 8.77
N LEU A 98 3.10 4.06 8.29
CA LEU A 98 2.66 3.89 6.90
C LEU A 98 3.71 4.40 5.91
N PHE A 99 4.38 5.51 6.20
CA PHE A 99 5.49 5.98 5.36
C PHE A 99 6.65 4.99 5.34
N LYS A 100 6.94 4.36 6.48
CA LYS A 100 7.96 3.29 6.54
C LYS A 100 7.56 2.08 5.69
N CYS A 101 6.28 1.74 5.70
CA CYS A 101 5.75 0.66 4.86
C CYS A 101 5.91 0.99 3.37
N LEU A 102 5.63 2.24 2.98
CA LEU A 102 5.83 2.69 1.60
C LEU A 102 7.30 2.57 1.19
N ASP A 103 8.22 2.97 2.04
CA ASP A 103 9.65 2.84 1.78
C ASP A 103 10.06 1.39 1.57
N ALA A 104 9.51 0.49 2.37
CA ALA A 104 9.79 -0.95 2.25
C ALA A 104 9.26 -1.51 0.93
N ILE A 105 8.03 -1.15 0.56
CA ILE A 105 7.43 -1.60 -0.71
C ILE A 105 8.24 -1.07 -1.90
N GLU A 106 8.63 0.20 -1.84
CA GLU A 106 9.47 0.80 -2.87
C GLU A 106 10.82 0.08 -2.98
N GLY A 107 11.41 -0.28 -1.86
CA GLY A 107 12.65 -1.05 -1.82
C GLY A 107 12.51 -2.42 -2.48
N TYR A 108 11.43 -3.14 -2.18
CA TYR A 108 11.15 -4.43 -2.84
C TYR A 108 10.96 -4.24 -4.34
N LEU A 109 10.21 -3.23 -4.75
CA LEU A 109 9.94 -2.98 -6.16
C LEU A 109 11.21 -2.61 -6.91
N ASN A 110 12.08 -1.79 -6.33
CA ASN A 110 13.37 -1.45 -6.93
C ASN A 110 14.25 -2.69 -7.11
N HIS A 111 14.25 -3.59 -6.13
CA HIS A 111 14.97 -4.85 -6.24
C HIS A 111 14.42 -5.72 -7.38
N ILE A 112 13.11 -5.77 -7.51
CA ILE A 112 12.44 -6.51 -8.58
C ILE A 112 12.84 -5.95 -9.95
N LYS A 113 12.91 -4.63 -10.08
CA LYS A 113 13.32 -3.97 -11.32
C LYS A 113 14.75 -4.33 -11.72
N GLU A 114 15.64 -4.49 -10.74
CA GLU A 114 17.05 -4.78 -10.98
C GLU A 114 17.36 -6.27 -11.13
N SER A 115 16.71 -7.12 -10.33
CA SER A 115 17.12 -8.53 -10.14
C SER A 115 16.02 -9.53 -10.44
N SER A 116 14.81 -9.07 -10.77
CA SER A 116 13.62 -9.92 -10.98
C SER A 116 13.15 -10.63 -9.71
N ASP A 117 13.65 -10.26 -8.54
CA ASP A 117 13.20 -10.75 -7.24
C ASP A 117 13.13 -9.60 -6.21
N GLU A 118 12.45 -9.82 -5.09
CA GLU A 118 12.27 -8.78 -4.08
C GLU A 118 13.46 -8.61 -3.12
N GLY A 119 14.49 -9.41 -3.31
CA GLY A 119 15.71 -9.34 -2.51
C GLY A 119 15.57 -10.00 -1.13
N THR A 120 16.67 -9.94 -0.39
CA THR A 120 16.72 -10.33 1.02
C THR A 120 16.86 -9.04 1.84
N GLU A 121 16.46 -9.06 3.08
CA GLU A 121 16.50 -7.89 3.94
C GLU A 121 17.85 -7.22 4.03
#